data_e62e43feced27b5d05f941dfb8f80354
#
_entry.id   e62e43feced27b5d05f941dfb8f80354
#
_cell.length_a   1.000
_cell.length_b   1.000
_cell.length_c   1.000
_cell.angle_alpha   90.00
_cell.angle_beta   90.00
_cell.angle_gamma   90.00
#
_symmetry.space_group_name_H-M   'P 1'
#
loop_
_entity.id
_entity.type
_entity.pdbx_description
1 polymer ?
#
loop_
_entity_poly.entity_id
_entity_poly.type
_entity_poly.pdbx_seq_one_letter_code
_entity_poly.pdbx_strand_id
1 'polypeptide(L)'
;TGSRFALNYSKEFAKDIGFKSMPIDDILLFHIVFGRTVPDLSLNAIANLGYAGVNFLQSVFIGDTLTAESKIIGLKENSNGKTGTVYVKSTGINQKGQVVLTYYRWLMMRKKDFDVHLSKKTIPELPENVPTSQFTLPEKLNLKNWSSEITGSKSFYDDYSVNEEIHHLDGQTIEEAEHQLATRLYQNNARVHFNQHVEAKGRFGKRII
;
A
#
# COMPACT_ATOMS: atom_id res chain seq x y z
N THR A 1 0.38 15.19 -0.90
CA THR A 1 -0.70 14.23 -1.17
C THR A 1 -2.09 14.89 -1.23
N GLY A 2 -2.26 16.13 -0.79
CA GLY A 2 -3.57 16.75 -0.63
C GLY A 2 -4.39 16.18 0.55
N SER A 3 -3.76 15.38 1.41
CA SER A 3 -4.40 14.85 2.62
C SER A 3 -4.90 15.99 3.50
N ARG A 4 -6.16 15.92 3.89
CA ARG A 4 -6.79 16.86 4.84
C ARG A 4 -6.85 16.30 6.26
N PHE A 5 -6.27 15.13 6.49
CA PHE A 5 -6.21 14.54 7.81
C PHE A 5 -5.18 15.25 8.67
N ALA A 6 -5.62 15.90 9.73
CA ALA A 6 -4.83 16.85 10.52
C ALA A 6 -3.51 16.28 11.04
N LEU A 7 -3.44 14.99 11.33
CA LEU A 7 -2.22 14.28 11.72
C LEU A 7 -1.09 14.38 10.70
N ASN A 8 -1.42 14.51 9.42
CA ASN A 8 -0.45 14.49 8.33
C ASN A 8 0.01 15.91 7.91
N TYR A 9 -0.57 16.98 8.49
CA TYR A 9 -0.18 18.35 8.15
C TYR A 9 0.02 19.30 9.34
N SER A 10 -0.43 18.94 10.55
CA SER A 10 -0.20 19.75 11.76
C SER A 10 0.62 19.00 12.79
N LYS A 11 1.85 19.47 13.02
CA LYS A 11 2.76 18.90 14.02
C LYS A 11 2.27 19.18 15.45
N GLU A 12 1.70 20.36 15.66
CA GLU A 12 1.12 20.78 16.93
C GLU A 12 -0.05 19.87 17.29
N PHE A 13 -1.01 19.72 16.39
CA PHE A 13 -2.14 18.83 16.58
C PHE A 13 -1.70 17.38 16.86
N ALA A 14 -0.74 16.86 16.09
CA ALA A 14 -0.23 15.53 16.32
C ALA A 14 0.36 15.34 17.73
N LYS A 15 1.10 16.34 18.23
CA LYS A 15 1.64 16.34 19.60
C LYS A 15 0.56 16.44 20.65
N ASP A 16 -0.43 17.29 20.45
CA ASP A 16 -1.52 17.52 21.41
C ASP A 16 -2.35 16.27 21.62
N ILE A 17 -2.53 15.44 20.59
CA ILE A 17 -3.22 14.17 20.71
C ILE A 17 -2.31 12.99 21.10
N GLY A 18 -1.02 13.23 21.34
CA GLY A 18 -0.10 12.24 21.94
C GLY A 18 0.92 11.60 21.02
N PHE A 19 1.05 12.05 19.77
CA PHE A 19 2.16 11.62 18.92
C PHE A 19 3.45 12.36 19.26
N LYS A 20 4.61 11.75 19.06
CA LYS A 20 5.90 12.43 19.28
C LYS A 20 6.16 13.56 18.27
N SER A 21 5.57 13.46 17.08
CA SER A 21 5.65 14.41 15.97
C SER A 21 4.56 14.08 14.96
N MET A 22 4.48 14.81 13.89
CA MET A 22 3.61 14.54 12.75
C MET A 22 4.06 13.24 12.06
N PRO A 23 3.24 12.16 12.05
CA PRO A 23 3.53 10.96 11.31
C PRO A 23 3.39 11.21 9.79
N ILE A 24 4.04 10.38 8.98
CA ILE A 24 3.75 10.35 7.55
C ILE A 24 2.41 9.63 7.30
N ASP A 25 1.80 9.94 6.17
CA ASP A 25 0.58 9.25 5.72
C ASP A 25 0.83 7.76 5.52
N ASP A 26 -0.11 6.91 5.98
CA ASP A 26 0.02 5.45 5.93
C ASP A 26 0.08 4.93 4.48
N ILE A 27 -0.63 5.55 3.56
CA ILE A 27 -0.56 5.17 2.14
C ILE A 27 0.79 5.53 1.55
N LEU A 28 1.39 6.65 1.97
CA LEU A 28 2.76 6.99 1.60
C LEU A 28 3.77 5.96 2.14
N LEU A 29 3.62 5.56 3.41
CA LEU A 29 4.40 4.48 4.01
C LEU A 29 4.29 3.19 3.19
N PHE A 30 3.06 2.80 2.82
CA PHE A 30 2.82 1.63 1.98
C PHE A 30 3.56 1.74 0.64
N HIS A 31 3.45 2.86 -0.06
CA HIS A 31 4.12 3.05 -1.36
C HIS A 31 5.64 2.99 -1.26
N ILE A 32 6.24 3.54 -0.22
CA ILE A 32 7.70 3.49 -0.01
C ILE A 32 8.16 2.04 0.20
N VAL A 33 7.52 1.31 1.12
CA VAL A 33 7.85 -0.10 1.41
C VAL A 33 7.58 -0.99 0.20
N PHE A 34 6.44 -0.79 -0.47
CA PHE A 34 6.07 -1.52 -1.69
C PHE A 34 7.12 -1.32 -2.79
N GLY A 35 7.51 -0.07 -3.06
CA GLY A 35 8.49 0.27 -4.10
C GLY A 35 9.82 -0.45 -3.87
N ARG A 36 10.26 -0.61 -2.61
CA ARG A 36 11.47 -1.36 -2.27
C ARG A 36 11.40 -2.84 -2.67
N THR A 37 10.22 -3.43 -2.75
CA THR A 37 10.05 -4.85 -3.12
C THR A 37 9.92 -5.08 -4.63
N VAL A 38 9.72 -4.03 -5.43
CA VAL A 38 9.45 -4.15 -6.88
C VAL A 38 10.64 -4.71 -7.66
N PRO A 39 11.89 -4.25 -7.46
CA PRO A 39 13.04 -4.72 -8.21
C PRO A 39 13.23 -6.24 -8.13
N ASP A 40 13.02 -6.81 -6.95
CA ASP A 40 13.30 -8.22 -6.70
C ASP A 40 12.09 -9.14 -6.95
N LEU A 41 10.86 -8.61 -6.81
CA LEU A 41 9.66 -9.43 -6.86
C LEU A 41 8.79 -9.20 -8.10
N SER A 42 8.76 -8.00 -8.66
CA SER A 42 7.71 -7.67 -9.63
C SER A 42 8.18 -7.12 -10.97
N LEU A 43 9.49 -7.01 -11.23
CA LEU A 43 9.97 -6.55 -12.54
C LEU A 43 9.48 -7.41 -13.71
N ASN A 44 9.33 -8.72 -13.49
CA ASN A 44 8.84 -9.67 -14.48
C ASN A 44 7.37 -10.06 -14.25
N ALA A 45 6.67 -9.37 -13.36
CA ALA A 45 5.24 -9.59 -13.16
C ALA A 45 4.44 -9.06 -14.36
N ILE A 46 3.40 -9.81 -14.72
CA ILE A 46 2.41 -9.39 -15.70
C ILE A 46 1.37 -8.49 -15.04
N ALA A 47 0.98 -8.86 -13.82
CA ALA A 47 0.00 -8.12 -13.03
C ALA A 47 0.18 -8.37 -11.53
N ASN A 48 -0.13 -7.37 -10.74
CA ASN A 48 -0.42 -7.53 -9.32
C ASN A 48 -1.91 -7.88 -9.20
N LEU A 49 -2.23 -9.01 -8.56
CA LEU A 49 -3.58 -9.57 -8.57
C LEU A 49 -4.39 -9.17 -7.34
N GLY A 50 -3.73 -8.77 -6.26
CA GLY A 50 -4.42 -8.30 -5.07
C GLY A 50 -3.53 -8.21 -3.83
N TYR A 51 -4.16 -7.71 -2.77
CA TYR A 51 -3.59 -7.52 -1.45
C TYR A 51 -4.54 -8.06 -0.38
N ALA A 52 -3.96 -8.48 0.76
CA ALA A 52 -4.71 -8.87 1.95
C ALA A 52 -3.92 -8.47 3.22
N GLY A 53 -4.62 -8.28 4.33
CA GLY A 53 -4.02 -8.08 5.64
C GLY A 53 -2.99 -6.96 5.69
N VAL A 54 -3.27 -5.81 5.07
CA VAL A 54 -2.41 -4.63 5.15
C VAL A 54 -2.56 -4.05 6.55
N ASN A 55 -1.48 -4.11 7.34
CA ASN A 55 -1.50 -3.70 8.74
C ASN A 55 -0.35 -2.73 9.04
N PHE A 56 -0.70 -1.52 9.46
CA PHE A 56 0.22 -0.47 9.91
C PHE A 56 0.44 -0.63 11.41
N LEU A 57 1.67 -0.96 11.81
CA LEU A 57 1.99 -1.40 13.16
C LEU A 57 2.66 -0.32 14.01
N GLN A 58 3.39 0.60 13.39
CA GLN A 58 4.08 1.68 14.06
C GLN A 58 4.03 2.95 13.23
N SER A 59 3.81 4.09 13.88
CA SER A 59 3.90 5.40 13.21
C SER A 59 5.32 5.67 12.72
N VAL A 60 5.42 6.09 11.47
CA VAL A 60 6.69 6.47 10.82
C VAL A 60 6.74 8.00 10.71
N PHE A 61 7.92 8.56 10.86
CA PHE A 61 8.12 10.01 10.92
C PHE A 61 9.17 10.47 9.91
N ILE A 62 9.17 11.75 9.58
CA ILE A 62 10.22 12.34 8.75
C ILE A 62 11.58 12.11 9.41
N GLY A 63 12.55 11.61 8.63
CA GLY A 63 13.88 11.22 9.08
C GLY A 63 14.05 9.72 9.37
N ASP A 64 12.95 8.95 9.42
CA ASP A 64 13.06 7.49 9.52
C ASP A 64 13.55 6.88 8.20
N THR A 65 14.34 5.80 8.31
CA THR A 65 14.83 5.00 7.19
C THR A 65 14.08 3.68 7.15
N LEU A 66 13.53 3.33 5.98
CA LEU A 66 12.72 2.13 5.80
C LEU A 66 13.44 1.10 4.93
N THR A 67 13.39 -0.15 5.37
CA THR A 67 13.78 -1.34 4.61
C THR A 67 12.58 -2.26 4.43
N ALA A 68 12.69 -3.23 3.52
CA ALA A 68 11.65 -4.21 3.28
C ALA A 68 12.21 -5.62 3.20
N GLU A 69 11.46 -6.57 3.73
CA GLU A 69 11.71 -8.00 3.59
C GLU A 69 10.49 -8.68 2.98
N SER A 70 10.71 -9.74 2.20
CA SER A 70 9.61 -10.48 1.57
C SER A 70 9.83 -11.98 1.69
N LYS A 71 8.79 -12.69 2.13
CA LYS A 71 8.75 -14.15 2.22
C LYS A 71 7.77 -14.70 1.20
N ILE A 72 8.22 -15.63 0.36
CA ILE A 72 7.34 -16.39 -0.52
C ILE A 72 6.59 -17.40 0.33
N ILE A 73 5.26 -17.32 0.31
CA ILE A 73 4.37 -18.14 1.14
C ILE A 73 3.51 -19.10 0.33
N GLY A 74 3.54 -18.98 -0.99
CA GLY A 74 2.82 -19.91 -1.88
C GLY A 74 3.16 -19.74 -3.34
N LEU A 75 2.94 -20.81 -4.09
CA LEU A 75 3.13 -20.88 -5.52
C LEU A 75 1.98 -21.69 -6.15
N LYS A 76 1.48 -21.19 -7.27
CA LYS A 76 0.46 -21.86 -8.07
C LYS A 76 0.78 -21.70 -9.55
N GLU A 77 0.93 -22.78 -10.28
CA GLU A 77 0.97 -22.74 -11.74
C GLU A 77 -0.41 -22.41 -12.30
N ASN A 78 -0.48 -21.53 -13.28
CA ASN A 78 -1.73 -21.15 -13.94
C ASN A 78 -2.02 -22.13 -15.09
N SER A 79 -3.31 -22.29 -15.43
CA SER A 79 -3.78 -23.26 -16.43
C SER A 79 -3.23 -23.05 -17.84
N ASN A 80 -2.71 -21.86 -18.15
CA ASN A 80 -2.09 -21.56 -19.44
C ASN A 80 -0.67 -22.14 -19.61
N GLY A 81 -0.09 -22.76 -18.57
CA GLY A 81 1.25 -23.34 -18.57
C GLY A 81 2.42 -22.33 -18.72
N LYS A 82 2.12 -21.06 -18.99
CA LYS A 82 3.11 -20.00 -19.29
C LYS A 82 3.33 -19.05 -18.13
N THR A 83 2.46 -19.06 -17.14
CA THR A 83 2.49 -18.17 -15.99
C THR A 83 2.24 -18.93 -14.70
N GLY A 84 2.60 -18.30 -13.58
CA GLY A 84 2.27 -18.78 -12.25
C GLY A 84 1.88 -17.63 -11.34
N THR A 85 1.19 -17.94 -10.25
CA THR A 85 0.89 -16.99 -9.18
C THR A 85 1.85 -17.21 -8.04
N VAL A 86 2.50 -16.12 -7.61
CA VAL A 86 3.42 -16.09 -6.47
C VAL A 86 2.73 -15.33 -5.34
N TYR A 87 2.60 -15.96 -4.18
CA TYR A 87 2.04 -15.37 -2.96
C TYR A 87 3.18 -14.93 -2.05
N VAL A 88 3.12 -13.70 -1.58
CA VAL A 88 4.21 -13.06 -0.83
C VAL A 88 3.64 -12.39 0.41
N LYS A 89 4.34 -12.56 1.54
CA LYS A 89 4.20 -11.71 2.73
C LYS A 89 5.37 -10.73 2.74
N SER A 90 5.10 -9.43 2.75
CA SER A 90 6.11 -8.38 2.85
C SER A 90 6.01 -7.66 4.18
N THR A 91 7.16 -7.24 4.70
CA THR A 91 7.32 -6.56 5.98
C THR A 91 8.18 -5.32 5.77
N GLY A 92 7.67 -4.16 6.17
CA GLY A 92 8.43 -2.91 6.24
C GLY A 92 9.03 -2.75 7.63
N ILE A 93 10.30 -2.33 7.70
CA ILE A 93 11.08 -2.25 8.92
C ILE A 93 11.80 -0.89 8.97
N ASN A 94 11.78 -0.23 10.13
CA ASN A 94 12.52 1.02 10.32
C ASN A 94 13.98 0.77 10.75
N GLN A 95 14.78 1.83 10.86
CA GLN A 95 16.18 1.79 11.25
C GLN A 95 16.44 1.24 12.66
N LYS A 96 15.40 1.07 13.47
CA LYS A 96 15.49 0.47 14.82
C LYS A 96 15.14 -1.02 14.84
N GLY A 97 14.92 -1.62 13.69
CA GLY A 97 14.45 -3.01 13.57
C GLY A 97 12.97 -3.22 13.93
N GLN A 98 12.18 -2.15 14.07
CA GLN A 98 10.76 -2.25 14.39
C GLN A 98 9.96 -2.46 13.12
N VAL A 99 9.03 -3.41 13.15
CA VAL A 99 8.08 -3.64 12.06
C VAL A 99 7.06 -2.50 12.05
N VAL A 100 6.98 -1.79 10.92
CA VAL A 100 6.07 -0.65 10.73
C VAL A 100 4.88 -0.99 9.84
N LEU A 101 5.03 -1.97 8.95
CA LEU A 101 4.00 -2.39 8.00
C LEU A 101 4.15 -3.87 7.70
N THR A 102 3.03 -4.59 7.62
CA THR A 102 2.98 -5.93 7.01
C THR A 102 1.83 -5.98 6.01
N TYR A 103 2.01 -6.75 4.94
CA TYR A 103 0.93 -7.04 3.99
C TYR A 103 1.19 -8.32 3.21
N TYR A 104 0.12 -8.89 2.69
CA TYR A 104 0.16 -10.00 1.74
C TYR A 104 -0.18 -9.48 0.36
N ARG A 105 0.47 -10.02 -0.67
CA ARG A 105 0.10 -9.78 -2.07
C ARG A 105 0.31 -11.03 -2.90
N TRP A 106 -0.33 -11.10 -4.05
CA TRP A 106 -0.08 -12.15 -5.03
C TRP A 106 0.03 -11.57 -6.43
N LEU A 107 0.95 -12.15 -7.17
CA LEU A 107 1.43 -11.64 -8.45
C LEU A 107 1.28 -12.72 -9.53
N MET A 108 0.89 -12.32 -10.72
CA MET A 108 1.01 -13.16 -11.90
C MET A 108 2.40 -12.96 -12.50
N MET A 109 3.20 -14.03 -12.51
CA MET A 109 4.57 -14.03 -13.00
C MET A 109 4.69 -14.86 -14.28
N ARG A 110 5.53 -14.43 -15.21
CA ARG A 110 5.92 -15.24 -16.37
C ARG A 110 6.84 -16.37 -15.91
N LYS A 111 6.65 -17.56 -16.47
CA LYS A 111 7.65 -18.63 -16.34
C LYS A 111 8.86 -18.31 -17.21
N LYS A 112 10.03 -18.65 -16.74
CA LYS A 112 11.28 -18.59 -17.52
C LYS A 112 11.39 -19.78 -18.48
N ASP A 113 10.98 -20.95 -17.98
CA ASP A 113 10.97 -22.20 -18.71
C ASP A 113 9.55 -22.79 -18.60
N PHE A 114 8.94 -23.08 -19.76
CA PHE A 114 7.56 -23.58 -19.83
C PHE A 114 7.45 -25.08 -19.52
N ASP A 115 8.56 -25.81 -19.65
CA ASP A 115 8.62 -27.26 -19.40
C ASP A 115 8.81 -27.59 -17.92
N VAL A 116 9.18 -26.59 -17.11
CA VAL A 116 9.26 -26.74 -15.66
C VAL A 116 7.85 -26.67 -15.06
N HIS A 117 7.39 -27.75 -14.47
CA HIS A 117 6.12 -27.83 -13.77
C HIS A 117 6.30 -27.85 -12.25
N LEU A 118 5.38 -27.22 -11.55
CA LEU A 118 5.39 -27.19 -10.10
C LEU A 118 4.95 -28.56 -9.55
N SER A 119 5.82 -29.22 -8.80
CA SER A 119 5.54 -30.54 -8.19
C SER A 119 4.41 -30.48 -7.14
N LYS A 120 4.26 -29.34 -6.46
CA LYS A 120 3.24 -29.13 -5.44
C LYS A 120 2.70 -27.71 -5.48
N LYS A 121 1.40 -27.57 -5.71
CA LYS A 121 0.69 -26.30 -5.57
C LYS A 121 0.55 -25.95 -4.08
N THR A 122 0.93 -24.72 -3.70
CA THR A 122 0.73 -24.18 -2.36
C THR A 122 -0.01 -22.86 -2.47
N ILE A 123 -1.26 -22.84 -2.04
CA ILE A 123 -2.06 -21.61 -1.94
C ILE A 123 -2.20 -21.34 -0.46
N PRO A 124 -1.67 -20.21 0.04
CA PRO A 124 -1.83 -19.87 1.44
C PRO A 124 -3.27 -19.43 1.74
N GLU A 125 -3.70 -19.69 2.93
CA GLU A 125 -4.87 -19.03 3.50
C GLU A 125 -4.50 -17.58 3.80
N LEU A 126 -5.27 -16.63 3.25
CA LEU A 126 -5.01 -15.21 3.39
C LEU A 126 -6.05 -14.60 4.34
N PRO A 127 -5.67 -13.62 5.18
CA PRO A 127 -6.61 -12.98 6.08
C PRO A 127 -7.64 -12.18 5.28
N GLU A 128 -8.91 -12.34 5.59
CA GLU A 128 -9.99 -11.54 5.02
C GLU A 128 -10.02 -10.11 5.57
N ASN A 129 -9.58 -9.94 6.82
CA ASN A 129 -9.49 -8.65 7.50
C ASN A 129 -8.29 -8.61 8.44
N VAL A 130 -7.97 -7.42 8.95
CA VAL A 130 -7.04 -7.24 10.07
C VAL A 130 -7.86 -7.14 11.35
N PRO A 131 -7.73 -8.11 12.29
CA PRO A 131 -8.44 -8.05 13.55
C PRO A 131 -8.10 -6.77 14.33
N THR A 132 -9.08 -6.18 15.00
CA THR A 132 -8.87 -4.97 15.83
C THR A 132 -7.85 -5.16 16.94
N SER A 133 -7.69 -6.40 17.43
CA SER A 133 -6.66 -6.77 18.42
C SER A 133 -5.22 -6.61 17.91
N GLN A 134 -5.02 -6.48 16.59
CA GLN A 134 -3.70 -6.23 15.98
C GLN A 134 -3.43 -4.75 15.72
N PHE A 135 -4.40 -3.86 15.99
CA PHE A 135 -4.18 -2.43 15.84
C PHE A 135 -3.28 -1.92 16.95
N THR A 136 -2.28 -1.15 16.58
CA THR A 136 -1.38 -0.48 17.53
C THR A 136 -1.70 1.00 17.57
N LEU A 137 -1.85 1.52 18.78
CA LEU A 137 -2.08 2.94 19.04
C LEU A 137 -0.86 3.53 19.78
N PRO A 138 -0.58 4.83 19.61
CA PRO A 138 0.43 5.51 20.42
C PRO A 138 0.12 5.37 21.92
N GLU A 139 1.12 5.05 22.75
CA GLU A 139 0.96 4.84 24.19
C GLU A 139 0.32 6.02 24.93
N LYS A 140 0.57 7.23 24.42
CA LYS A 140 0.11 8.49 25.03
C LYS A 140 -1.07 9.13 24.28
N LEU A 141 -1.82 8.34 23.50
CA LEU A 141 -2.94 8.86 22.74
C LEU A 141 -3.98 9.51 23.66
N ASN A 142 -4.27 10.79 23.41
CA ASN A 142 -5.25 11.59 24.15
C ASN A 142 -6.29 12.20 23.21
N LEU A 143 -7.37 11.48 22.96
CA LEU A 143 -8.43 11.90 22.06
C LEU A 143 -9.28 13.07 22.61
N LYS A 144 -9.14 13.44 23.90
CA LYS A 144 -9.82 14.62 24.47
C LYS A 144 -9.34 15.94 23.83
N ASN A 145 -8.12 15.91 23.28
CA ASN A 145 -7.54 17.06 22.58
C ASN A 145 -7.87 17.04 21.07
N TRP A 146 -8.72 16.14 20.62
CA TRP A 146 -9.16 16.12 19.23
C TRP A 146 -9.99 17.39 18.94
N SER A 147 -9.63 18.11 17.87
CA SER A 147 -10.32 19.33 17.44
C SER A 147 -11.03 19.08 16.10
N SER A 148 -12.35 19.18 16.12
CA SER A 148 -13.17 19.13 14.89
C SER A 148 -12.96 20.37 14.00
N GLU A 149 -12.56 21.50 14.56
CA GLU A 149 -12.24 22.71 13.78
C GLU A 149 -11.00 22.48 12.91
N ILE A 150 -9.93 21.87 13.49
CA ILE A 150 -8.69 21.56 12.76
C ILE A 150 -8.93 20.45 11.74
N THR A 151 -9.69 19.44 12.07
CA THR A 151 -10.00 18.33 11.15
C THR A 151 -10.97 18.72 10.05
N GLY A 152 -11.71 19.81 10.23
CA GLY A 152 -12.65 20.35 9.26
C GLY A 152 -13.95 19.57 9.14
N SER A 153 -14.20 18.59 10.01
CA SER A 153 -15.49 17.89 10.06
C SER A 153 -16.48 18.66 10.93
N LYS A 154 -17.63 18.95 10.38
CA LYS A 154 -18.74 19.60 11.10
C LYS A 154 -19.85 18.65 11.48
N SER A 155 -19.84 17.44 10.94
CA SER A 155 -20.89 16.44 11.13
C SER A 155 -20.49 15.42 12.19
N PHE A 156 -21.40 15.17 13.13
CA PHE A 156 -21.29 14.17 14.20
C PHE A 156 -22.34 13.08 13.98
N TYR A 157 -22.36 12.07 14.81
CA TYR A 157 -23.29 10.94 14.71
C TYR A 157 -24.76 11.38 14.60
N ASP A 158 -25.14 12.39 15.37
CA ASP A 158 -26.51 12.89 15.47
C ASP A 158 -26.95 13.71 14.23
N ASP A 159 -26.02 14.07 13.37
CA ASP A 159 -26.26 14.85 12.14
C ASP A 159 -26.61 13.96 10.95
N TYR A 160 -26.52 12.63 11.09
CA TYR A 160 -26.77 11.69 10.00
C TYR A 160 -28.14 11.01 10.11
N SER A 161 -28.79 10.79 8.98
CA SER A 161 -30.05 10.06 8.87
C SER A 161 -29.92 8.84 7.98
N VAL A 162 -30.66 7.76 8.33
CA VAL A 162 -30.68 6.54 7.50
C VAL A 162 -31.26 6.88 6.11
N ASN A 163 -30.60 6.43 5.06
CA ASN A 163 -30.89 6.72 3.65
C ASN A 163 -30.64 8.18 3.22
N GLU A 164 -29.97 8.98 4.02
CA GLU A 164 -29.49 10.28 3.58
C GLU A 164 -28.44 10.11 2.46
N GLU A 165 -28.57 10.90 1.39
CA GLU A 165 -27.60 10.94 0.31
C GLU A 165 -26.73 12.20 0.43
N ILE A 166 -25.44 12.00 0.63
CA ILE A 166 -24.47 13.10 0.72
C ILE A 166 -23.71 13.19 -0.60
N HIS A 167 -23.94 14.25 -1.35
CA HIS A 167 -23.20 14.52 -2.58
C HIS A 167 -21.88 15.22 -2.25
N HIS A 168 -20.77 14.51 -2.43
CA HIS A 168 -19.44 15.09 -2.35
C HIS A 168 -19.19 15.92 -3.60
N LEU A 169 -19.26 17.23 -3.44
CA LEU A 169 -19.03 18.16 -4.53
C LEU A 169 -17.54 18.16 -4.89
N ASP A 170 -17.30 18.43 -6.16
CA ASP A 170 -15.97 18.45 -6.74
C ASP A 170 -15.38 17.06 -7.06
N GLY A 171 -14.47 17.01 -8.01
CA GLY A 171 -13.81 15.82 -8.49
C GLY A 171 -12.31 16.05 -8.71
N GLN A 172 -11.58 14.98 -8.93
CA GLN A 172 -10.16 15.05 -9.26
C GLN A 172 -9.87 14.31 -10.55
N THR A 173 -9.23 14.97 -11.50
CA THR A 173 -8.71 14.32 -12.71
C THR A 173 -7.51 13.47 -12.35
N ILE A 174 -7.50 12.23 -12.82
CA ILE A 174 -6.35 11.32 -12.67
C ILE A 174 -5.38 11.57 -13.82
N GLU A 175 -4.22 12.13 -13.50
CA GLU A 175 -3.21 12.54 -14.47
C GLU A 175 -2.12 11.50 -14.64
N GLU A 176 -1.70 11.23 -15.89
CA GLU A 176 -0.56 10.34 -16.18
C GLU A 176 0.76 10.85 -15.58
N ALA A 177 0.93 12.17 -15.54
CA ALA A 177 2.13 12.81 -14.98
C ALA A 177 2.29 12.55 -13.49
N GLU A 178 1.21 12.60 -12.72
CA GLU A 178 1.22 12.31 -11.28
C GLU A 178 1.60 10.86 -11.01
N HIS A 179 1.03 9.92 -11.75
CA HIS A 179 1.37 8.51 -11.65
C HIS A 179 2.85 8.27 -11.98
N GLN A 180 3.37 8.86 -13.06
CA GLN A 180 4.79 8.76 -13.41
C GLN A 180 5.69 9.34 -12.33
N LEU A 181 5.33 10.47 -11.74
CA LEU A 181 6.09 11.09 -10.66
C LEU A 181 6.10 10.19 -9.42
N ALA A 182 4.94 9.71 -8.99
CA ALA A 182 4.80 8.84 -7.83
C ALA A 182 5.58 7.53 -7.99
N THR A 183 5.48 6.86 -9.13
CA THR A 183 6.21 5.61 -9.39
C THR A 183 7.73 5.81 -9.35
N ARG A 184 8.24 6.95 -9.81
CA ARG A 184 9.68 7.29 -9.74
C ARG A 184 10.12 7.58 -8.32
N LEU A 185 9.38 8.40 -7.60
CA LEU A 185 9.69 8.78 -6.22
C LEU A 185 9.73 7.55 -5.29
N TYR A 186 8.79 6.63 -5.47
CA TYR A 186 8.68 5.44 -4.62
C TYR A 186 9.35 4.21 -5.21
N GLN A 187 10.12 4.38 -6.30
CA GLN A 187 10.94 3.32 -6.91
C GLN A 187 10.14 2.10 -7.40
N ASN A 188 8.89 2.30 -7.78
CA ASN A 188 8.11 1.26 -8.47
C ASN A 188 8.57 1.14 -9.93
N ASN A 189 9.60 0.34 -10.17
CA ASN A 189 10.30 0.22 -11.45
C ASN A 189 9.65 -0.80 -12.41
N ALA A 190 8.42 -1.24 -12.17
CA ALA A 190 7.74 -2.19 -13.04
C ALA A 190 7.61 -1.62 -14.47
N ARG A 191 8.02 -2.40 -15.48
CA ARG A 191 8.09 -1.97 -16.90
C ARG A 191 6.77 -1.45 -17.41
N VAL A 192 5.68 -2.04 -16.96
CA VAL A 192 4.31 -1.68 -17.33
C VAL A 192 4.00 -0.19 -17.12
N HIS A 193 4.69 0.47 -16.18
CA HIS A 193 4.52 1.89 -15.89
C HIS A 193 5.50 2.81 -16.63
N PHE A 194 6.63 2.30 -17.12
CA PHE A 194 7.73 3.13 -17.63
C PHE A 194 8.06 2.96 -19.10
N ASN A 195 7.96 1.73 -19.61
CA ASN A 195 8.52 1.42 -20.91
C ASN A 195 7.45 1.39 -22.01
N GLN A 196 7.13 2.57 -22.56
CA GLN A 196 6.16 2.68 -23.66
C GLN A 196 6.58 1.86 -24.89
N HIS A 197 7.88 1.76 -25.20
CA HIS A 197 8.35 1.00 -26.35
C HIS A 197 8.00 -0.50 -26.24
N VAL A 198 8.15 -1.06 -25.05
CA VAL A 198 7.79 -2.47 -24.79
C VAL A 198 6.28 -2.63 -24.68
N GLU A 199 5.63 -1.74 -23.94
CA GLU A 199 4.20 -1.85 -23.62
C GLU A 199 3.28 -1.49 -24.80
N ALA A 200 3.81 -0.75 -25.82
CA ALA A 200 3.11 -0.58 -27.10
C ALA A 200 2.81 -1.92 -27.81
N LYS A 201 3.64 -2.95 -27.55
CA LYS A 201 3.48 -4.32 -28.07
C LYS A 201 2.86 -5.26 -27.02
N GLY A 202 2.57 -4.75 -25.84
CA GLY A 202 1.99 -5.50 -24.72
C GLY A 202 0.47 -5.64 -24.84
N ARG A 203 -0.13 -6.30 -23.83
CA ARG A 203 -1.56 -6.59 -23.78
C ARG A 203 -2.45 -5.36 -23.92
N PHE A 204 -2.02 -4.21 -23.42
CA PHE A 204 -2.82 -2.99 -23.34
C PHE A 204 -2.47 -1.97 -24.42
N GLY A 205 -1.43 -2.23 -25.25
CA GLY A 205 -0.97 -1.31 -26.31
C GLY A 205 -0.35 0.01 -25.79
N LYS A 206 -0.28 0.18 -24.47
CA LYS A 206 0.29 1.36 -23.81
C LYS A 206 0.73 1.03 -22.38
N ARG A 207 1.48 1.94 -21.77
CA ARG A 207 1.75 1.89 -20.34
C ARG A 207 0.45 1.94 -19.55
N ILE A 208 0.42 1.27 -18.39
CA ILE A 208 -0.69 1.34 -17.44
C ILE A 208 -0.40 2.46 -16.44
N ILE A 209 -1.40 3.24 -16.22
CA ILE A 209 -1.44 4.31 -15.23
C ILE A 209 -2.19 3.79 -14.01
#